data_57f93b659541bd0ae7a1b6e81b89778d
#
_entry.id   57f93b659541bd0ae7a1b6e81b89778d
#
_cell.length_a   1.000
_cell.length_b   1.000
_cell.length_c   1.000
_cell.angle_alpha   90.00
_cell.angle_beta   90.00
_cell.angle_gamma   90.00
#
_symmetry.space_group_name_H-M   'P 1'
#
loop_
_entity.id
_entity.type
_entity.pdbx_description
1 polymer ?
#
loop_
_entity_poly.entity_id
_entity_poly.type
_entity_poly.pdbx_seq_one_letter_code
_entity_poly.pdbx_strand_id
1 'polypeptide(L)'
;MERKIENRNIDVTKARGELEEDLLEYVYRMWRQGRQITSKEYAREVNITGYEAAGLVRSLVKKGFLCEPENGHLELSDKGKLEGMECLARHEKLTQFFQMVSGMDQQRAQEDACRVEHYISPEGLKGIENFLQYGDVYDRVYDDMDLYTFYEDGDFPMAFGLYEPERRNPRFLATEYEKLEHSVILRVKKAQNCFRLKTKKDESI
;
A
#
# COMPACT_ATOMS: atom_id res chain seq x y z
N MET A 1 17.71 18.23 -22.33
CA MET A 1 16.31 18.66 -22.57
C MET A 1 15.43 17.88 -21.60
N GLU A 2 15.39 18.39 -20.37
CA GLU A 2 14.65 17.77 -19.25
C GLU A 2 13.16 18.05 -19.44
N ARG A 3 12.37 16.98 -19.58
CA ARG A 3 10.91 17.10 -19.51
C ARG A 3 10.54 17.30 -18.05
N LYS A 4 10.15 18.53 -17.69
CA LYS A 4 9.37 18.74 -16.47
C LYS A 4 8.14 17.85 -16.55
N ILE A 5 8.06 16.86 -15.67
CA ILE A 5 6.82 16.14 -15.41
C ILE A 5 5.94 17.12 -14.65
N GLU A 6 5.11 17.86 -15.38
CA GLU A 6 4.04 18.61 -14.75
C GLU A 6 3.16 17.62 -14.00
N ASN A 7 3.00 17.86 -12.71
CA ASN A 7 2.04 17.18 -11.85
C ASN A 7 0.64 17.44 -12.44
N ARG A 8 0.21 16.62 -13.38
CA ARG A 8 -1.19 16.60 -13.77
C ARG A 8 -1.94 15.99 -12.60
N ASN A 9 -2.62 16.84 -11.84
CA ASN A 9 -3.77 16.42 -11.07
C ASN A 9 -4.75 15.81 -12.06
N ILE A 10 -4.65 14.51 -12.25
CA ILE A 10 -5.67 13.74 -12.95
C ILE A 10 -6.81 13.66 -11.93
N ASP A 11 -7.75 14.59 -12.07
CA ASP A 11 -9.02 14.52 -11.36
C ASP A 11 -9.81 13.36 -11.98
N VAL A 12 -9.49 12.15 -11.52
CA VAL A 12 -10.21 10.95 -11.90
C VAL A 12 -11.49 10.95 -11.08
N THR A 13 -12.58 11.32 -11.67
CA THR A 13 -13.91 11.18 -11.05
C THR A 13 -14.12 9.69 -10.75
N LYS A 14 -14.07 9.33 -9.47
CA LYS A 14 -14.26 7.94 -9.04
C LYS A 14 -15.63 7.42 -9.46
N ALA A 15 -15.67 6.21 -10.00
CA ALA A 15 -16.92 5.52 -10.27
C ALA A 15 -17.68 5.26 -8.95
N ARG A 16 -19.00 5.18 -9.01
CA ARG A 16 -19.82 4.98 -7.80
C ARG A 16 -19.43 3.72 -7.02
N GLY A 17 -19.01 2.66 -7.72
CA GLY A 17 -18.54 1.42 -7.08
C GLY A 17 -17.30 1.64 -6.22
N GLU A 18 -16.35 2.41 -6.70
CA GLU A 18 -15.13 2.77 -5.99
C GLU A 18 -15.43 3.57 -4.71
N LEU A 19 -16.34 4.54 -4.80
CA LEU A 19 -16.79 5.32 -3.62
C LEU A 19 -17.48 4.44 -2.57
N GLU A 20 -18.16 3.39 -2.99
CA GLU A 20 -18.78 2.41 -2.08
C GLU A 20 -17.73 1.54 -1.39
N GLU A 21 -16.70 1.09 -2.12
CA GLU A 21 -15.58 0.34 -1.55
C GLU A 21 -14.78 1.23 -0.58
N ASP A 22 -14.48 2.49 -0.95
CA ASP A 22 -13.84 3.46 -0.07
C ASP A 22 -14.61 3.65 1.24
N LEU A 23 -15.94 3.75 1.17
CA LEU A 23 -16.78 3.90 2.37
C LEU A 23 -16.72 2.63 3.23
N LEU A 24 -16.79 1.45 2.63
CA LEU A 24 -16.68 0.18 3.37
C LEU A 24 -15.34 0.03 4.06
N GLU A 25 -14.25 0.31 3.35
CA GLU A 25 -12.91 0.31 3.92
C GLU A 25 -12.81 1.28 5.11
N TYR A 26 -13.29 2.52 4.93
CA TYR A 26 -13.25 3.53 5.98
C TYR A 26 -14.04 3.10 7.21
N VAL A 27 -15.27 2.59 7.04
CA VAL A 27 -16.11 2.11 8.16
C VAL A 27 -15.43 0.93 8.85
N TYR A 28 -14.85 0.00 8.09
CA TYR A 28 -14.14 -1.16 8.64
C TYR A 28 -12.90 -0.75 9.44
N ARG A 29 -12.12 0.20 8.93
CA ARG A 29 -10.93 0.74 9.62
C ARG A 29 -11.31 1.40 10.93
N MET A 30 -12.40 2.20 10.96
CA MET A 30 -12.90 2.82 12.18
C MET A 30 -13.42 1.78 13.17
N TRP A 31 -14.17 0.80 12.71
CA TRP A 31 -14.66 -0.30 13.53
C TRP A 31 -13.50 -1.08 14.19
N ARG A 32 -12.44 -1.40 13.46
CA ARG A 32 -11.22 -2.03 14.04
C ARG A 32 -10.58 -1.22 15.16
N GLN A 33 -10.72 0.10 15.12
CA GLN A 33 -10.24 1.02 16.16
C GLN A 33 -11.24 1.20 17.34
N GLY A 34 -12.35 0.49 17.34
CA GLY A 34 -13.42 0.64 18.32
C GLY A 34 -14.22 1.93 18.18
N ARG A 35 -14.16 2.59 17.02
CA ARG A 35 -14.86 3.85 16.73
C ARG A 35 -16.09 3.60 15.87
N GLN A 36 -17.20 4.20 16.28
CA GLN A 36 -18.39 4.30 15.44
C GLN A 36 -18.41 5.65 14.74
N ILE A 37 -18.83 5.67 13.49
CA ILE A 37 -18.93 6.88 12.68
C ILE A 37 -20.32 7.04 12.07
N THR A 38 -20.62 8.27 11.71
CA THR A 38 -21.84 8.63 10.99
C THR A 38 -21.54 8.95 9.51
N SER A 39 -22.56 8.91 8.66
CA SER A 39 -22.43 9.33 7.25
C SER A 39 -21.99 10.79 7.12
N LYS A 40 -22.31 11.64 8.09
CA LYS A 40 -21.90 13.07 8.10
C LYS A 40 -20.40 13.22 8.41
N GLU A 41 -19.86 12.40 9.32
CA GLU A 41 -18.42 12.40 9.62
C GLU A 41 -17.63 11.93 8.41
N TYR A 42 -18.05 10.84 7.78
CA TYR A 42 -17.44 10.37 6.53
C TYR A 42 -17.47 11.44 5.45
N ALA A 43 -18.63 12.09 5.22
CA ALA A 43 -18.76 13.14 4.21
C ALA A 43 -17.76 14.29 4.42
N ARG A 44 -17.50 14.67 5.66
CA ARG A 44 -16.52 15.72 5.99
C ARG A 44 -15.09 15.25 5.74
N GLU A 45 -14.79 14.01 6.10
CA GLU A 45 -13.44 13.43 5.96
C GLU A 45 -13.01 13.36 4.49
N VAL A 46 -13.90 12.87 3.62
CA VAL A 46 -13.59 12.70 2.19
C VAL A 46 -14.04 13.89 1.32
N ASN A 47 -14.51 14.96 1.96
CA ASN A 47 -14.94 16.20 1.30
C ASN A 47 -16.02 16.01 0.21
N ILE A 48 -17.05 15.21 0.52
CA ILE A 48 -18.26 15.06 -0.31
C ILE A 48 -19.49 15.65 0.39
N THR A 49 -20.57 15.81 -0.35
CA THR A 49 -21.83 16.30 0.24
C THR A 49 -22.49 15.22 1.11
N GLY A 50 -23.25 15.67 2.13
CA GLY A 50 -24.05 14.75 2.94
C GLY A 50 -25.10 13.97 2.13
N TYR A 51 -25.56 14.53 1.01
CA TYR A 51 -26.47 13.85 0.09
C TYR A 51 -25.79 12.68 -0.64
N GLU A 52 -24.58 12.89 -1.12
CA GLU A 52 -23.76 11.84 -1.76
C GLU A 52 -23.45 10.72 -0.76
N ALA A 53 -22.95 11.06 0.43
CA ALA A 53 -22.68 10.09 1.47
C ALA A 53 -23.92 9.27 1.83
N ALA A 54 -25.08 9.91 2.02
CA ALA A 54 -26.33 9.22 2.27
C ALA A 54 -26.78 8.33 1.10
N GLY A 55 -26.44 8.71 -0.14
CA GLY A 55 -26.65 7.89 -1.32
C GLY A 55 -25.81 6.61 -1.33
N LEU A 56 -24.53 6.70 -0.95
CA LEU A 56 -23.64 5.56 -0.82
C LEU A 56 -24.10 4.61 0.29
N VAL A 57 -24.46 5.15 1.47
CA VAL A 57 -24.98 4.35 2.59
C VAL A 57 -26.23 3.57 2.18
N ARG A 58 -27.21 4.21 1.57
CA ARG A 58 -28.43 3.52 1.08
C ARG A 58 -28.10 2.40 0.10
N SER A 59 -27.13 2.62 -0.78
CA SER A 59 -26.71 1.60 -1.75
C SER A 59 -26.06 0.39 -1.04
N LEU A 60 -25.19 0.65 -0.07
CA LEU A 60 -24.52 -0.40 0.69
C LEU A 60 -25.47 -1.18 1.60
N VAL A 61 -26.46 -0.52 2.20
CA VAL A 61 -27.55 -1.18 2.93
C VAL A 61 -28.35 -2.08 1.99
N LYS A 62 -28.76 -1.57 0.81
CA LYS A 62 -29.46 -2.38 -0.18
C LYS A 62 -28.68 -3.59 -0.68
N LYS A 63 -27.36 -3.48 -0.76
CA LYS A 63 -26.44 -4.59 -1.13
C LYS A 63 -26.14 -5.53 0.04
N GLY A 64 -26.58 -5.17 1.25
CA GLY A 64 -26.42 -5.98 2.46
C GLY A 64 -25.00 -5.88 3.08
N PHE A 65 -24.22 -4.85 2.76
CA PHE A 65 -22.91 -4.60 3.37
C PHE A 65 -23.02 -3.77 4.66
N LEU A 66 -23.97 -2.86 4.74
CA LEU A 66 -24.30 -2.12 5.96
C LEU A 66 -25.66 -2.55 6.49
N CYS A 67 -25.80 -2.51 7.82
CA CYS A 67 -27.09 -2.59 8.49
C CYS A 67 -27.86 -1.26 8.35
N GLU A 68 -29.19 -1.28 8.57
CA GLU A 68 -29.94 -0.03 8.68
C GLU A 68 -29.37 0.81 9.83
N PRO A 69 -29.03 2.08 9.58
CA PRO A 69 -28.36 2.89 10.59
C PRO A 69 -29.27 3.16 11.81
N GLU A 70 -28.90 2.63 12.95
CA GLU A 70 -29.51 2.99 14.22
C GLU A 70 -28.80 4.22 14.80
N ASN A 71 -29.55 5.21 15.22
CA ASN A 71 -29.03 6.49 15.77
C ASN A 71 -28.05 7.22 14.81
N GLY A 72 -28.09 6.93 13.51
CA GLY A 72 -27.26 7.55 12.49
C GLY A 72 -25.83 7.00 12.38
N HIS A 73 -25.46 6.00 13.19
CA HIS A 73 -24.18 5.32 13.12
C HIS A 73 -24.17 4.27 12.02
N LEU A 74 -23.03 4.15 11.34
CA LEU A 74 -22.81 3.14 10.30
C LEU A 74 -22.33 1.85 10.95
N GLU A 75 -23.06 0.77 10.70
CA GLU A 75 -22.73 -0.55 11.21
C GLU A 75 -22.55 -1.54 10.06
N LEU A 76 -21.44 -2.28 10.08
CA LEU A 76 -21.14 -3.30 9.09
C LEU A 76 -21.92 -4.59 9.40
N SER A 77 -22.57 -5.14 8.38
CA SER A 77 -23.00 -6.53 8.41
C SER A 77 -21.80 -7.48 8.40
N ASP A 78 -22.01 -8.77 8.63
CA ASP A 78 -20.92 -9.76 8.52
C ASP A 78 -20.33 -9.79 7.11
N LYS A 79 -21.17 -9.64 6.07
CA LYS A 79 -20.74 -9.49 4.69
C LYS A 79 -19.91 -8.22 4.50
N GLY A 80 -20.35 -7.10 5.10
CA GLY A 80 -19.63 -5.83 5.04
C GLY A 80 -18.29 -5.87 5.77
N LYS A 81 -18.17 -6.62 6.85
CA LYS A 81 -16.89 -6.83 7.55
C LYS A 81 -15.90 -7.59 6.69
N LEU A 82 -16.34 -8.63 5.97
CA LEU A 82 -15.49 -9.39 5.06
C LEU A 82 -15.01 -8.51 3.91
N GLU A 83 -15.91 -7.82 3.23
CA GLU A 83 -15.58 -6.94 2.11
C GLU A 83 -14.67 -5.79 2.54
N GLY A 84 -15.00 -5.11 3.66
CA GLY A 84 -14.16 -4.02 4.20
C GLY A 84 -12.77 -4.49 4.63
N MET A 85 -12.66 -5.72 5.12
CA MET A 85 -11.38 -6.36 5.42
C MET A 85 -10.56 -6.58 4.15
N GLU A 86 -11.18 -7.06 3.08
CA GLU A 86 -10.50 -7.30 1.79
C GLU A 86 -10.06 -5.99 1.14
N CYS A 87 -10.91 -4.95 1.17
CA CYS A 87 -10.53 -3.62 0.67
C CYS A 87 -9.33 -3.06 1.43
N LEU A 88 -9.38 -3.06 2.77
CA LEU A 88 -8.28 -2.56 3.59
C LEU A 88 -6.98 -3.36 3.38
N ALA A 89 -7.06 -4.69 3.31
CA ALA A 89 -5.90 -5.54 3.06
C ALA A 89 -5.26 -5.27 1.69
N ARG A 90 -6.07 -5.03 0.66
CA ARG A 90 -5.62 -4.65 -0.68
C ARG A 90 -4.91 -3.30 -0.66
N HIS A 91 -5.49 -2.29 -0.01
CA HIS A 91 -4.92 -0.96 0.19
C HIS A 91 -3.56 -1.03 0.91
N GLU A 92 -3.49 -1.74 2.05
CA GLU A 92 -2.27 -1.87 2.84
C GLU A 92 -1.13 -2.55 2.04
N LYS A 93 -1.43 -3.59 1.26
CA LYS A 93 -0.46 -4.28 0.40
C LYS A 93 0.07 -3.39 -0.72
N LEU A 94 -0.81 -2.65 -1.38
CA LEU A 94 -0.40 -1.71 -2.42
C LEU A 94 0.43 -0.57 -1.85
N THR A 95 0.04 -0.03 -0.70
CA THR A 95 0.82 1.00 0.01
C THR A 95 2.23 0.50 0.30
N GLN A 96 2.36 -0.70 0.88
CA GLN A 96 3.65 -1.31 1.18
C GLN A 96 4.48 -1.55 -0.09
N PHE A 97 3.85 -2.04 -1.15
CA PHE A 97 4.51 -2.25 -2.43
C PHE A 97 5.04 -0.95 -3.03
N PHE A 98 4.24 0.11 -3.06
CA PHE A 98 4.68 1.41 -3.59
C PHE A 98 5.81 2.02 -2.78
N GLN A 99 5.75 1.96 -1.44
CA GLN A 99 6.87 2.38 -0.61
C GLN A 99 8.15 1.61 -0.94
N MET A 100 8.04 0.29 -1.09
CA MET A 100 9.18 -0.60 -1.32
C MET A 100 9.84 -0.37 -2.68
N VAL A 101 9.05 -0.21 -3.75
CA VAL A 101 9.60 -0.13 -5.12
C VAL A 101 10.01 1.28 -5.53
N SER A 102 9.39 2.32 -4.97
CA SER A 102 9.65 3.71 -5.35
C SER A 102 10.34 4.52 -4.27
N GLY A 103 10.32 4.05 -3.00
CA GLY A 103 10.80 4.77 -1.83
C GLY A 103 10.05 6.06 -1.54
N MET A 104 8.81 6.18 -2.02
CA MET A 104 7.97 7.32 -1.68
C MET A 104 7.57 7.26 -0.20
N ASP A 105 7.24 8.41 0.37
CA ASP A 105 6.71 8.48 1.72
C ASP A 105 5.35 7.76 1.85
N GLN A 106 4.97 7.47 3.09
CA GLN A 106 3.75 6.72 3.39
C GLN A 106 2.49 7.40 2.85
N GLN A 107 2.40 8.72 2.96
CA GLN A 107 1.22 9.46 2.53
C GLN A 107 1.01 9.32 1.01
N ARG A 108 2.05 9.53 0.22
CA ARG A 108 1.99 9.37 -1.24
C ARG A 108 1.70 7.93 -1.66
N ALA A 109 2.30 6.97 -0.97
CA ALA A 109 2.05 5.57 -1.22
C ALA A 109 0.58 5.19 -0.97
N GLN A 110 -0.03 5.73 0.09
CA GLN A 110 -1.46 5.56 0.38
C GLN A 110 -2.35 6.22 -0.69
N GLU A 111 -2.00 7.43 -1.13
CA GLU A 111 -2.73 8.13 -2.20
C GLU A 111 -2.70 7.33 -3.51
N ASP A 112 -1.55 6.78 -3.88
CA ASP A 112 -1.41 5.98 -5.11
C ASP A 112 -2.07 4.61 -4.95
N ALA A 113 -1.98 3.97 -3.78
CA ALA A 113 -2.69 2.73 -3.48
C ALA A 113 -4.21 2.91 -3.65
N CYS A 114 -4.78 3.95 -3.07
CA CYS A 114 -6.20 4.28 -3.17
C CYS A 114 -6.68 4.53 -4.62
N ARG A 115 -5.79 4.98 -5.51
CA ARG A 115 -6.12 5.16 -6.94
C ARG A 115 -6.09 3.85 -7.72
N VAL A 116 -5.22 2.93 -7.35
CA VAL A 116 -4.93 1.70 -8.11
C VAL A 116 -5.73 0.51 -7.63
N GLU A 117 -6.09 0.45 -6.35
CA GLU A 117 -6.72 -0.71 -5.72
C GLU A 117 -8.01 -1.19 -6.36
N HIS A 118 -8.78 -0.27 -6.97
CA HIS A 118 -10.03 -0.58 -7.64
C HIS A 118 -9.86 -1.17 -9.05
N TYR A 119 -8.66 -1.01 -9.64
CA TYR A 119 -8.38 -1.40 -11.03
C TYR A 119 -7.38 -2.54 -11.14
N ILE A 120 -6.70 -2.88 -10.05
CA ILE A 120 -5.73 -3.98 -10.09
C ILE A 120 -6.45 -5.32 -10.20
N SER A 121 -5.97 -6.17 -11.13
CA SER A 121 -6.52 -7.51 -11.27
C SER A 121 -6.13 -8.40 -10.07
N PRO A 122 -6.92 -9.45 -9.77
CA PRO A 122 -6.57 -10.43 -8.75
C PRO A 122 -5.18 -11.05 -8.97
N GLU A 123 -4.82 -11.30 -10.24
CA GLU A 123 -3.51 -11.84 -10.62
C GLU A 123 -2.39 -10.84 -10.33
N GLY A 124 -2.62 -9.54 -10.63
CA GLY A 124 -1.69 -8.47 -10.33
C GLY A 124 -1.48 -8.31 -8.83
N LEU A 125 -2.55 -8.31 -8.05
CA LEU A 125 -2.48 -8.26 -6.59
C LEU A 125 -1.74 -9.48 -6.03
N LYS A 126 -2.01 -10.68 -6.56
CA LYS A 126 -1.31 -11.91 -6.17
C LYS A 126 0.18 -11.84 -6.48
N GLY A 127 0.55 -11.25 -7.61
CA GLY A 127 1.96 -10.99 -7.95
C GLY A 127 2.63 -10.07 -6.92
N ILE A 128 1.96 -8.99 -6.52
CA ILE A 128 2.42 -8.07 -5.47
C ILE A 128 2.55 -8.78 -4.12
N GLU A 129 1.56 -9.59 -3.72
CA GLU A 129 1.63 -10.39 -2.49
C GLU A 129 2.84 -11.32 -2.48
N ASN A 130 3.06 -12.03 -3.58
CA ASN A 130 4.22 -12.90 -3.71
C ASN A 130 5.52 -12.10 -3.60
N PHE A 131 5.61 -10.94 -4.25
CA PHE A 131 6.77 -10.07 -4.16
C PHE A 131 7.03 -9.60 -2.73
N LEU A 132 5.99 -9.17 -2.00
CA LEU A 132 6.10 -8.77 -0.61
C LEU A 132 6.48 -9.94 0.31
N GLN A 133 6.00 -11.16 0.02
CA GLN A 133 6.36 -12.37 0.76
C GLN A 133 7.82 -12.80 0.51
N TYR A 134 8.34 -12.61 -0.71
CA TYR A 134 9.75 -12.88 -1.00
C TYR A 134 10.68 -11.99 -0.19
N GLY A 135 10.30 -10.75 0.09
CA GLY A 135 11.01 -9.90 1.04
C GLY A 135 11.13 -10.55 2.44
N ASP A 136 10.09 -11.29 2.86
CA ASP A 136 10.12 -12.04 4.12
C ASP A 136 11.00 -13.29 4.07
N VAL A 137 11.19 -13.88 2.89
CA VAL A 137 12.09 -15.03 2.71
C VAL A 137 13.55 -14.60 2.77
N TYR A 138 13.90 -13.42 2.26
CA TYR A 138 15.26 -12.87 2.33
C TYR A 138 15.72 -12.58 3.77
N ASP A 139 14.81 -12.30 4.70
CA ASP A 139 15.16 -12.21 6.13
C ASP A 139 15.60 -13.54 6.75
N ARG A 140 15.40 -14.65 6.03
CA ARG A 140 15.81 -15.99 6.44
C ARG A 140 17.07 -16.48 5.70
N VAL A 141 17.70 -15.60 4.93
CA VAL A 141 19.02 -15.90 4.37
C VAL A 141 20.01 -15.92 5.53
N TYR A 142 20.49 -17.08 5.84
CA TYR A 142 21.51 -17.29 6.87
C TYR A 142 22.83 -16.67 6.42
N ASP A 143 23.64 -16.18 7.37
CA ASP A 143 24.93 -15.53 7.11
C ASP A 143 25.92 -16.40 6.31
N ASP A 144 25.69 -17.71 6.26
CA ASP A 144 26.50 -18.71 5.57
C ASP A 144 25.91 -19.16 4.22
N MET A 145 24.87 -18.49 3.70
CA MET A 145 24.25 -18.87 2.43
C MET A 145 25.20 -18.63 1.26
N ASP A 146 25.51 -19.70 0.52
CA ASP A 146 26.35 -19.62 -0.68
C ASP A 146 25.52 -19.08 -1.86
N LEU A 147 25.80 -17.83 -2.25
CA LEU A 147 25.13 -17.17 -3.36
C LEU A 147 25.45 -17.84 -4.71
N TYR A 148 26.54 -18.60 -4.83
CA TYR A 148 26.86 -19.37 -6.05
C TYR A 148 25.86 -20.49 -6.35
N THR A 149 25.05 -20.88 -5.38
CA THR A 149 23.95 -21.82 -5.61
C THR A 149 22.86 -21.20 -6.52
N PHE A 150 22.77 -19.85 -6.56
CA PHE A 150 21.70 -19.14 -7.25
C PHE A 150 22.18 -18.21 -8.34
N TYR A 151 23.44 -17.75 -8.29
CA TYR A 151 23.99 -16.74 -9.18
C TYR A 151 25.36 -17.15 -9.71
N GLU A 152 25.61 -16.91 -10.99
CA GLU A 152 26.96 -16.95 -11.57
C GLU A 152 27.73 -15.66 -11.24
N ASP A 153 29.03 -15.61 -11.55
CA ASP A 153 29.82 -14.38 -11.42
C ASP A 153 29.18 -13.24 -12.25
N GLY A 154 28.89 -12.12 -11.61
CA GLY A 154 28.25 -10.99 -12.28
C GLY A 154 27.76 -9.90 -11.35
N ASP A 155 27.21 -8.86 -11.97
CA ASP A 155 26.54 -7.75 -11.31
C ASP A 155 25.04 -7.84 -11.62
N PHE A 156 24.23 -8.03 -10.58
CA PHE A 156 22.79 -8.22 -10.69
C PHE A 156 22.06 -7.02 -10.08
N PRO A 157 21.29 -6.25 -10.88
CA PRO A 157 20.46 -5.20 -10.34
C PRO A 157 19.27 -5.81 -9.57
N MET A 158 19.08 -5.39 -8.33
CA MET A 158 18.02 -5.88 -7.46
C MET A 158 17.28 -4.73 -6.80
N ALA A 159 15.98 -4.90 -6.61
CA ALA A 159 15.24 -4.07 -5.69
C ALA A 159 15.50 -4.52 -4.25
N PHE A 160 15.51 -3.60 -3.30
CA PHE A 160 15.67 -3.90 -1.89
C PHE A 160 14.80 -3.01 -1.02
N GLY A 161 14.54 -3.43 0.20
CA GLY A 161 13.91 -2.63 1.23
C GLY A 161 14.77 -2.62 2.49
N LEU A 162 14.91 -1.47 3.12
CA LEU A 162 15.55 -1.33 4.41
C LEU A 162 14.48 -1.12 5.48
N TYR A 163 14.41 -2.01 6.45
CA TYR A 163 13.37 -2.00 7.47
C TYR A 163 13.94 -1.75 8.86
N GLU A 164 13.11 -1.17 9.73
CA GLU A 164 13.46 -1.02 11.15
C GLU A 164 13.55 -2.40 11.81
N PRO A 165 14.68 -2.76 12.44
CA PRO A 165 14.91 -4.12 12.97
C PRO A 165 13.98 -4.49 14.13
N GLU A 166 13.49 -3.49 14.87
CA GLU A 166 12.63 -3.68 16.05
C GLU A 166 11.15 -3.83 15.70
N ARG A 167 10.74 -3.43 14.47
CA ARG A 167 9.36 -3.46 14.01
C ARG A 167 9.17 -4.48 12.90
N ARG A 168 8.95 -5.72 13.29
CA ARG A 168 8.84 -6.83 12.34
C ARG A 168 7.43 -7.11 11.83
N ASN A 169 6.39 -6.64 12.52
CA ASN A 169 5.00 -6.93 12.12
C ASN A 169 4.04 -5.83 12.60
N PRO A 170 3.50 -4.96 11.74
CA PRO A 170 3.90 -4.77 10.35
C PRO A 170 5.34 -4.22 10.23
N ARG A 171 5.99 -4.48 9.11
CA ARG A 171 7.31 -3.91 8.81
C ARG A 171 7.19 -2.44 8.47
N PHE A 172 8.15 -1.66 8.95
CA PHE A 172 8.27 -0.25 8.62
C PHE A 172 9.60 -0.02 7.92
N LEU A 173 9.58 0.71 6.81
CA LEU A 173 10.79 1.13 6.14
C LEU A 173 11.59 2.05 7.05
N ALA A 174 12.90 1.81 7.13
CA ALA A 174 13.79 2.69 7.85
C ALA A 174 13.86 4.07 7.17
N THR A 175 13.96 5.14 7.97
CA THR A 175 14.03 6.52 7.46
C THR A 175 15.21 6.75 6.52
N GLU A 176 16.29 6.00 6.70
CA GLU A 176 17.47 6.04 5.84
C GLU A 176 17.20 5.53 4.42
N TYR A 177 16.16 4.70 4.23
CA TYR A 177 15.80 4.17 2.92
C TYR A 177 15.46 5.27 1.90
N GLU A 178 14.84 6.35 2.34
CA GLU A 178 14.51 7.48 1.47
C GLU A 178 15.76 8.18 0.90
N LYS A 179 16.90 8.09 1.59
CA LYS A 179 18.18 8.68 1.18
C LYS A 179 18.97 7.80 0.20
N LEU A 180 18.50 6.59 -0.06
CA LEU A 180 19.18 5.64 -0.93
C LEU A 180 18.55 5.61 -2.33
N GLU A 181 19.34 5.28 -3.35
CA GLU A 181 18.81 4.83 -4.64
C GLU A 181 18.09 3.49 -4.42
N HIS A 182 16.91 3.30 -5.04
CA HIS A 182 16.06 2.12 -4.77
C HIS A 182 16.49 0.88 -5.55
N SER A 183 17.58 0.95 -6.28
CA SER A 183 18.25 -0.19 -6.89
C SER A 183 19.60 -0.42 -6.23
N VAL A 184 19.89 -1.66 -5.91
CA VAL A 184 21.19 -2.12 -5.43
C VAL A 184 21.80 -3.05 -6.46
N ILE A 185 23.11 -3.02 -6.57
CA ILE A 185 23.83 -4.02 -7.34
C ILE A 185 24.35 -5.09 -6.41
N LEU A 186 23.80 -6.31 -6.54
CA LEU A 186 24.42 -7.49 -5.96
C LEU A 186 25.59 -7.90 -6.87
N ARG A 187 26.78 -7.77 -6.38
CA ARG A 187 27.98 -8.27 -7.05
C ARG A 187 28.34 -9.63 -6.51
N VAL A 188 28.26 -10.65 -7.36
CA VAL A 188 28.70 -12.00 -7.05
C VAL A 188 30.05 -12.23 -7.73
N LYS A 189 31.08 -12.53 -6.95
CA LYS A 189 32.42 -12.91 -7.42
C LYS A 189 32.97 -14.00 -6.52
N LYS A 190 33.71 -14.95 -7.11
CA LYS A 190 34.37 -16.05 -6.43
C LYS A 190 35.11 -15.55 -5.19
N ALA A 191 34.60 -15.81 -4.00
CA ALA A 191 35.10 -15.42 -2.69
C ALA A 191 34.70 -14.04 -2.12
N GLN A 192 34.02 -13.18 -2.85
CA GLN A 192 33.57 -11.87 -2.31
C GLN A 192 32.24 -11.46 -2.93
N ASN A 193 31.16 -11.61 -2.14
CA ASN A 193 29.86 -11.13 -2.50
C ASN A 193 29.58 -9.82 -1.76
N CYS A 194 29.07 -8.81 -2.44
CA CYS A 194 28.73 -7.55 -1.80
C CYS A 194 27.50 -6.88 -2.43
N PHE A 195 26.76 -6.17 -1.60
CA PHE A 195 25.78 -5.21 -2.07
C PHE A 195 26.40 -3.82 -2.19
N ARG A 196 26.18 -3.17 -3.30
CA ARG A 196 26.56 -1.78 -3.51
C ARG A 196 25.34 -0.90 -3.39
N LEU A 197 25.18 -0.26 -2.23
CA LEU A 197 24.19 0.78 -1.99
C LEU A 197 24.71 2.11 -2.50
N LYS A 198 23.84 2.94 -3.05
CA LYS A 198 24.15 4.31 -3.45
C LYS A 198 23.18 5.25 -2.76
N THR A 199 23.71 6.35 -2.22
CA THR A 199 22.90 7.45 -1.75
C THR A 199 22.41 8.29 -2.92
N LYS A 200 21.19 8.80 -2.81
CA LYS A 200 20.72 9.86 -3.70
C LYS A 200 21.66 11.06 -3.52
N LYS A 201 22.09 11.67 -4.61
CA LYS A 201 22.86 12.91 -4.52
C LYS A 201 21.92 13.94 -3.89
N ASP A 202 22.37 14.55 -2.80
CA ASP A 202 21.72 15.75 -2.28
C ASP A 202 21.77 16.80 -3.38
N GLU A 203 20.62 17.17 -3.92
CA GLU A 203 20.45 18.41 -4.66
C GLU A 203 20.38 19.55 -3.63
N SER A 204 21.46 19.74 -2.89
CA SER A 204 21.64 20.92 -2.06
C SER A 204 22.32 21.99 -2.92
N ILE A 205 21.56 22.94 -3.33
CA ILE A 205 22.02 24.30 -3.60
C ILE A 205 21.36 25.22 -2.62
#